data_5b94029cfee0f2634507745c479f818f
#
_entry.id   5b94029cfee0f2634507745c479f818f
#
_cell.length_a   1.000
_cell.length_b   1.000
_cell.length_c   1.000
_cell.angle_alpha   90.00
_cell.angle_beta   90.00
_cell.angle_gamma   90.00
#
_symmetry.space_group_name_H-M   'P 1'
#
loop_
_entity.id
_entity.type
_entity.pdbx_description
1 polymer ?
#
loop_
_entity_poly.entity_id
_entity_poly.type
_entity_poly.pdbx_seq_one_letter_code
_entity_poly.pdbx_strand_id
1 'polypeptide(L)'
;LTLWGYSFPKRAWCIPCLFGDYIMSNQVQNVPAYFDLTADGVGFMNRPRVVQGKRGSEYFSCTIQALHGDADEKSRFDVRIVGGKAKELFAKLLEEFPDLLSSDYKRRPTVFVGFRVGDLRPVVFETNSKNDKNEPVKVNTPSIDARLLKFKFIKVNRQVWYTEKNDTQAPVSENAAA
;
A
#
# COMPACT_ATOMS: atom_id res chain seq x y z
N LEU A 1 -42.36 54.31 40.16
CA LEU A 1 -43.66 54.39 39.52
C LEU A 1 -43.83 53.24 38.53
N THR A 2 -44.78 52.32 38.88
CA THR A 2 -45.70 51.44 38.10
C THR A 2 -44.97 50.35 37.23
N LEU A 3 -44.88 49.11 37.70
CA LEU A 3 -45.88 48.00 37.65
C LEU A 3 -46.58 47.82 36.30
N TRP A 4 -46.28 46.72 35.64
CA TRP A 4 -47.34 45.88 35.00
C TRP A 4 -46.83 44.49 34.76
N GLY A 5 -47.40 43.51 35.47
CA GLY A 5 -47.25 42.10 35.31
C GLY A 5 -48.15 41.59 34.19
N TYR A 6 -47.69 40.55 33.50
CA TYR A 6 -48.54 39.66 32.72
C TYR A 6 -48.39 38.24 33.19
N SER A 7 -49.45 37.76 33.82
CA SER A 7 -49.66 36.35 34.15
C SER A 7 -50.12 35.60 32.91
N PHE A 8 -49.46 34.46 32.60
CA PHE A 8 -49.98 33.49 31.65
C PHE A 8 -50.52 32.26 32.36
N PRO A 9 -51.69 31.75 31.96
CA PRO A 9 -52.30 30.61 32.61
C PRO A 9 -51.66 29.29 32.08
N LYS A 10 -51.41 28.40 33.04
CA LYS A 10 -51.18 26.99 32.86
C LYS A 10 -52.39 26.30 32.26
N ARG A 11 -52.27 25.67 31.11
CA ARG A 11 -53.09 24.50 30.77
C ARG A 11 -52.25 23.48 30.06
N ALA A 12 -52.03 22.40 30.76
CA ALA A 12 -51.55 21.14 30.29
C ALA A 12 -52.54 20.48 29.32
N TRP A 13 -52.04 19.99 28.22
CA TRP A 13 -52.66 18.85 27.55
C TRP A 13 -51.55 17.95 27.06
N CYS A 14 -51.37 16.87 27.81
CA CYS A 14 -50.56 15.73 27.40
C CYS A 14 -51.24 15.02 26.24
N ILE A 15 -50.57 14.91 25.13
CA ILE A 15 -50.84 13.90 24.13
C ILE A 15 -49.64 12.94 24.15
N PRO A 16 -49.81 11.67 24.48
CA PRO A 16 -48.71 10.69 24.35
C PRO A 16 -48.54 10.37 22.88
N CYS A 17 -47.59 11.03 22.25
CA CYS A 17 -47.10 10.56 20.95
C CYS A 17 -46.26 9.33 21.18
N LEU A 18 -46.86 8.18 20.89
CA LEU A 18 -46.17 6.96 20.54
C LEU A 18 -45.32 7.22 19.29
N PHE A 19 -44.10 7.63 19.48
CA PHE A 19 -43.05 7.54 18.43
C PHE A 19 -42.02 6.57 18.91
N GLY A 20 -41.98 5.45 18.18
CA GLY A 20 -40.98 4.43 18.39
C GLY A 20 -39.59 5.04 18.35
N ASP A 21 -38.75 4.53 19.24
CA ASP A 21 -37.34 4.81 19.30
C ASP A 21 -36.68 4.43 17.96
N TYR A 22 -36.60 5.41 17.07
CA TYR A 22 -35.66 5.33 15.95
C TYR A 22 -34.28 5.53 16.56
N ILE A 23 -33.65 4.41 16.94
CA ILE A 23 -32.23 4.37 17.21
C ILE A 23 -31.55 4.67 15.87
N MET A 24 -31.29 5.95 15.62
CA MET A 24 -30.30 6.34 14.63
C MET A 24 -28.97 5.82 15.16
N SER A 25 -28.60 4.62 14.72
CA SER A 25 -27.23 4.19 14.80
C SER A 25 -26.44 5.22 14.00
N ASN A 26 -25.83 6.16 14.70
CA ASN A 26 -24.74 6.95 14.15
C ASN A 26 -23.62 5.98 13.79
N GLN A 27 -23.74 5.39 12.60
CA GLN A 27 -22.56 4.89 11.92
C GLN A 27 -21.72 6.14 11.67
N VAL A 28 -20.79 6.38 12.56
CA VAL A 28 -19.66 7.25 12.28
C VAL A 28 -19.00 6.64 11.06
N GLN A 29 -19.42 7.10 9.88
CA GLN A 29 -18.69 6.83 8.66
C GLN A 29 -17.31 7.42 8.91
N ASN A 30 -16.38 6.54 9.15
CA ASN A 30 -14.97 6.89 9.26
C ASN A 30 -14.54 7.29 7.84
N VAL A 31 -14.96 8.49 7.44
CA VAL A 31 -14.56 9.09 6.18
C VAL A 31 -13.07 9.32 6.34
N PRO A 32 -12.22 8.65 5.58
CA PRO A 32 -10.79 8.90 5.67
C PRO A 32 -10.56 10.38 5.36
N ALA A 33 -9.96 11.09 6.32
CA ALA A 33 -9.74 12.54 6.25
C ALA A 33 -8.72 12.91 5.15
N TYR A 34 -8.12 11.92 4.48
CA TYR A 34 -7.05 12.11 3.50
C TYR A 34 -7.30 11.24 2.27
N PHE A 35 -6.98 11.82 1.12
CA PHE A 35 -6.87 11.04 -0.11
C PHE A 35 -5.50 10.36 -0.13
N ASP A 36 -5.46 9.04 0.01
CA ASP A 36 -4.25 8.27 -0.10
C ASP A 36 -3.97 7.97 -1.57
N LEU A 37 -2.87 8.51 -2.08
CA LEU A 37 -2.38 8.14 -3.39
C LEU A 37 -1.78 6.74 -3.30
N THR A 38 -2.50 5.73 -3.75
CA THR A 38 -2.06 4.34 -3.79
C THR A 38 -2.00 3.84 -5.22
N ALA A 39 -1.05 2.95 -5.48
CA ALA A 39 -0.97 2.22 -6.75
C ALA A 39 -0.83 0.73 -6.48
N ASP A 40 -1.49 -0.05 -7.31
CA ASP A 40 -1.39 -1.50 -7.35
C ASP A 40 -0.66 -1.92 -8.62
N GLY A 41 0.19 -2.92 -8.50
CA GLY A 41 0.94 -3.40 -9.65
C GLY A 41 1.54 -4.77 -9.43
N VAL A 42 2.20 -5.25 -10.48
CA VAL A 42 2.99 -6.48 -10.47
C VAL A 42 4.38 -6.18 -11.01
N GLY A 43 5.39 -6.89 -10.52
CA GLY A 43 6.74 -6.63 -10.98
C GLY A 43 7.77 -7.56 -10.37
N PHE A 44 9.02 -7.39 -10.79
CA PHE A 44 10.15 -8.12 -10.26
C PHE A 44 10.81 -7.36 -9.11
N MET A 45 10.95 -8.02 -7.97
CA MET A 45 11.65 -7.47 -6.82
C MET A 45 13.16 -7.68 -6.98
N ASN A 46 13.90 -6.60 -6.84
CA ASN A 46 15.36 -6.57 -6.93
C ASN A 46 15.96 -5.84 -5.72
N ARG A 47 17.24 -6.07 -5.47
CA ARG A 47 18.03 -5.37 -4.45
C ARG A 47 17.35 -5.27 -3.09
N PRO A 48 16.88 -6.39 -2.52
CA PRO A 48 16.42 -6.37 -1.14
C PRO A 48 17.58 -5.97 -0.23
N ARG A 49 17.29 -5.10 0.75
CA ARG A 49 18.31 -4.58 1.67
C ARG A 49 17.72 -4.15 2.98
N VAL A 50 18.52 -4.23 4.02
CA VAL A 50 18.27 -3.60 5.31
C VAL A 50 19.04 -2.28 5.31
N VAL A 51 18.35 -1.18 5.59
CA VAL A 51 18.93 0.16 5.58
C VAL A 51 18.93 0.71 6.99
N GLN A 52 20.08 1.19 7.42
CA GLN A 52 20.24 1.92 8.68
C GLN A 52 19.71 3.35 8.53
N GLY A 53 18.67 3.68 9.27
CA GLY A 53 18.12 5.05 9.28
C GLY A 53 19.01 6.01 10.07
N LYS A 54 18.93 7.29 9.76
CA LYS A 54 19.72 8.36 10.41
C LYS A 54 19.55 8.42 11.95
N ARG A 55 18.46 7.85 12.49
CA ARG A 55 18.17 7.79 13.93
C ARG A 55 18.41 6.40 14.55
N GLY A 56 19.22 5.56 13.89
CA GLY A 56 19.52 4.20 14.37
C GLY A 56 18.41 3.16 14.16
N SER A 57 17.26 3.54 13.60
CA SER A 57 16.22 2.57 13.26
C SER A 57 16.50 1.90 11.93
N GLU A 58 16.44 0.59 11.91
CA GLU A 58 16.55 -0.21 10.68
C GLU A 58 15.20 -0.28 9.95
N TYR A 59 15.27 -0.28 8.62
CA TYR A 59 14.10 -0.51 7.80
C TYR A 59 14.43 -1.34 6.57
N PHE A 60 13.46 -2.10 6.11
CA PHE A 60 13.56 -2.88 4.89
C PHE A 60 13.28 -2.02 3.66
N SER A 61 14.07 -2.22 2.63
CA SER A 61 13.91 -1.55 1.34
C SER A 61 14.20 -2.51 0.21
N CYS A 62 13.52 -2.34 -0.91
CA CYS A 62 13.82 -3.07 -2.15
C CYS A 62 13.49 -2.19 -3.36
N THR A 63 13.95 -2.62 -4.52
CA THR A 63 13.61 -2.01 -5.80
C THR A 63 12.65 -2.95 -6.53
N ILE A 64 11.51 -2.44 -6.99
CA ILE A 64 10.55 -3.21 -7.79
C ILE A 64 10.57 -2.64 -9.21
N GLN A 65 10.78 -3.51 -10.18
CA GLN A 65 10.57 -3.20 -11.59
C GLN A 65 9.14 -3.59 -11.96
N ALA A 66 8.25 -2.62 -11.89
CA ALA A 66 6.84 -2.81 -12.25
C ALA A 66 6.70 -2.98 -13.76
N LEU A 67 5.88 -3.95 -14.14
CA LEU A 67 5.59 -4.24 -15.53
C LEU A 67 4.46 -3.36 -16.03
N HIS A 68 4.58 -2.90 -17.26
CA HIS A 68 3.52 -2.27 -18.04
C HIS A 68 2.86 -3.27 -18.96
N GLY A 69 1.83 -2.83 -19.68
CA GLY A 69 1.17 -3.66 -20.70
C GLY A 69 2.11 -4.09 -21.83
N ASP A 70 3.05 -3.23 -22.18
CA ASP A 70 4.08 -3.52 -23.18
C ASP A 70 5.28 -4.21 -22.52
N ALA A 71 5.78 -5.27 -23.18
CA ALA A 71 6.76 -6.18 -22.59
C ALA A 71 8.11 -5.52 -22.28
N ASP A 72 8.47 -4.46 -23.00
CA ASP A 72 9.78 -3.82 -22.91
C ASP A 72 9.80 -2.66 -21.91
N GLU A 73 8.64 -2.12 -21.54
CA GLU A 73 8.55 -1.01 -20.62
C GLU A 73 8.46 -1.46 -19.15
N LYS A 74 9.29 -0.87 -18.31
CA LYS A 74 9.31 -1.12 -16.86
C LYS A 74 9.49 0.18 -16.11
N SER A 75 8.62 0.41 -15.13
CA SER A 75 8.82 1.50 -14.18
C SER A 75 9.58 1.03 -12.96
N ARG A 76 10.58 1.82 -12.57
CA ARG A 76 11.37 1.55 -11.37
C ARG A 76 10.73 2.20 -10.15
N PHE A 77 10.44 1.38 -9.16
CA PHE A 77 10.01 1.80 -7.83
C PHE A 77 11.09 1.45 -6.81
N ASP A 78 11.60 2.45 -6.10
CA ASP A 78 12.44 2.24 -4.92
C ASP A 78 11.53 2.32 -3.69
N VAL A 79 11.24 1.19 -3.06
CA VAL A 79 10.22 1.09 -2.04
C VAL A 79 10.79 0.85 -0.65
N ARG A 80 10.21 1.56 0.33
CA ARG A 80 10.42 1.29 1.76
C ARG A 80 9.27 0.45 2.27
N ILE A 81 9.55 -0.64 2.95
CA ILE A 81 8.52 -1.56 3.48
C ILE A 81 8.04 -1.01 4.82
N VAL A 82 6.77 -0.59 4.88
CA VAL A 82 6.18 0.02 6.09
C VAL A 82 5.04 -0.80 6.68
N GLY A 83 4.30 -1.55 5.87
CA GLY A 83 3.21 -2.41 6.34
C GLY A 83 3.69 -3.48 7.30
N GLY A 84 3.04 -3.67 8.45
CA GLY A 84 3.44 -4.67 9.45
C GLY A 84 3.55 -6.08 8.87
N LYS A 85 2.48 -6.56 8.24
CA LYS A 85 2.45 -7.87 7.57
C LYS A 85 3.47 -7.96 6.42
N ALA A 86 3.70 -6.86 5.69
CA ALA A 86 4.70 -6.83 4.63
C ALA A 86 6.12 -6.95 5.17
N LYS A 87 6.42 -6.36 6.34
CA LYS A 87 7.72 -6.50 7.02
C LYS A 87 7.96 -7.94 7.46
N GLU A 88 6.96 -8.57 8.08
CA GLU A 88 7.05 -9.97 8.50
C GLU A 88 7.29 -10.93 7.32
N LEU A 89 6.53 -10.74 6.23
CA LEU A 89 6.70 -11.54 5.01
C LEU A 89 8.07 -11.33 4.40
N PHE A 90 8.55 -10.09 4.39
CA PHE A 90 9.86 -9.78 3.82
C PHE A 90 10.99 -10.35 4.68
N ALA A 91 10.89 -10.29 6.01
CA ALA A 91 11.86 -10.92 6.92
C ALA A 91 11.92 -12.43 6.70
N LYS A 92 10.76 -13.12 6.67
CA LYS A 92 10.68 -14.55 6.38
C LYS A 92 11.27 -14.91 5.02
N LEU A 93 11.02 -14.08 4.01
CA LEU A 93 11.56 -14.29 2.67
C LEU A 93 13.10 -14.22 2.66
N LEU A 94 13.70 -13.30 3.42
CA LEU A 94 15.15 -13.18 3.54
C LEU A 94 15.76 -14.32 4.36
N GLU A 95 15.06 -14.83 5.37
CA GLU A 95 15.50 -16.00 6.15
C GLU A 95 15.49 -17.28 5.33
N GLU A 96 14.43 -17.49 4.53
CA GLU A 96 14.28 -18.69 3.70
C GLU A 96 15.17 -18.66 2.45
N PHE A 97 15.41 -17.47 1.91
CA PHE A 97 16.22 -17.27 0.70
C PHE A 97 17.37 -16.27 0.96
N PRO A 98 18.42 -16.66 1.71
CA PRO A 98 19.56 -15.79 2.00
C PRO A 98 20.31 -15.36 0.75
N ASP A 99 20.22 -16.14 -0.33
CA ASP A 99 20.83 -15.82 -1.63
C ASP A 99 20.29 -14.53 -2.26
N LEU A 100 19.12 -14.04 -1.81
CA LEU A 100 18.58 -12.74 -2.24
C LEU A 100 19.49 -11.56 -1.88
N LEU A 101 20.28 -11.68 -0.82
CA LEU A 101 21.24 -10.67 -0.36
C LEU A 101 22.62 -10.86 -1.00
N SER A 102 22.84 -11.94 -1.74
CA SER A 102 24.13 -12.23 -2.39
C SER A 102 24.52 -11.12 -3.37
N SER A 103 25.83 -10.85 -3.48
CA SER A 103 26.37 -9.93 -4.49
C SER A 103 26.26 -10.50 -5.90
N ASP A 104 26.28 -11.82 -6.05
CA ASP A 104 26.17 -12.52 -7.31
C ASP A 104 24.74 -12.56 -7.82
N TYR A 105 24.44 -11.74 -8.82
CA TYR A 105 23.09 -11.70 -9.40
C TYR A 105 22.64 -13.03 -10.03
N LYS A 106 23.59 -13.88 -10.47
CA LYS A 106 23.30 -15.20 -11.08
C LYS A 106 22.75 -16.22 -10.08
N ARG A 107 23.09 -16.07 -8.80
CA ARG A 107 22.63 -16.96 -7.73
C ARG A 107 21.30 -16.51 -7.14
N ARG A 108 20.94 -15.23 -7.36
CA ARG A 108 19.71 -14.67 -6.78
C ARG A 108 18.48 -15.33 -7.39
N PRO A 109 17.57 -15.84 -6.58
CA PRO A 109 16.29 -16.32 -7.08
C PRO A 109 15.50 -15.15 -7.67
N THR A 110 14.74 -15.42 -8.72
CA THR A 110 13.83 -14.45 -9.32
C THR A 110 12.59 -14.34 -8.45
N VAL A 111 12.32 -13.15 -7.92
CA VAL A 111 11.13 -12.89 -7.11
C VAL A 111 10.16 -11.99 -7.87
N PHE A 112 8.96 -12.50 -8.11
CA PHE A 112 7.88 -11.81 -8.77
C PHE A 112 6.78 -11.50 -7.75
N VAL A 113 6.38 -10.23 -7.64
CA VAL A 113 5.49 -9.76 -6.59
C VAL A 113 4.30 -9.00 -7.16
N GLY A 114 3.13 -9.24 -6.56
CA GLY A 114 2.02 -8.31 -6.63
C GLY A 114 2.07 -7.42 -5.40
N PHE A 115 1.95 -6.12 -5.60
CA PHE A 115 2.19 -5.15 -4.54
C PHE A 115 1.15 -4.03 -4.53
N ARG A 116 0.99 -3.41 -3.35
CA ARG A 116 0.32 -2.12 -3.18
C ARG A 116 1.29 -1.16 -2.51
N VAL A 117 1.46 0.00 -3.14
CA VAL A 117 2.30 1.09 -2.64
C VAL A 117 1.49 2.35 -2.43
N GLY A 118 1.95 3.20 -1.54
CA GLY A 118 1.42 4.53 -1.30
C GLY A 118 2.54 5.58 -1.23
N ASP A 119 2.18 6.84 -1.07
CA ASP A 119 3.11 7.97 -0.96
C ASP A 119 4.09 8.06 -2.14
N LEU A 120 3.57 7.94 -3.34
CA LEU A 120 4.34 7.96 -4.58
C LEU A 120 5.00 9.32 -4.83
N ARG A 121 6.33 9.31 -4.99
CA ARG A 121 7.11 10.51 -5.28
C ARG A 121 8.07 10.27 -6.43
N PRO A 122 8.02 11.06 -7.52
CA PRO A 122 9.03 10.99 -8.54
C PRO A 122 10.35 11.54 -8.00
N VAL A 123 11.43 10.80 -8.21
CA VAL A 123 12.79 11.17 -7.80
C VAL A 123 13.73 10.97 -8.98
N VAL A 124 14.67 11.89 -9.14
CA VAL A 124 15.75 11.75 -10.12
C VAL A 124 17.05 11.66 -9.35
N PHE A 125 17.88 10.67 -9.67
CA PHE A 125 19.19 10.53 -9.09
C PHE A 125 20.26 10.30 -10.16
N GLU A 126 21.46 10.77 -9.87
CA GLU A 126 22.59 10.57 -10.77
C GLU A 126 23.14 9.15 -10.62
N THR A 127 23.27 8.46 -11.75
CA THR A 127 23.91 7.14 -11.81
C THR A 127 25.15 7.24 -12.71
N ASN A 128 26.25 6.63 -12.27
CA ASN A 128 27.41 6.49 -13.12
C ASN A 128 27.13 5.36 -14.12
N SER A 129 27.02 5.71 -15.38
CA SER A 129 26.93 4.80 -16.51
C SER A 129 28.21 4.83 -17.31
N LYS A 130 28.41 3.87 -18.19
CA LYS A 130 29.54 3.86 -19.13
C LYS A 130 29.02 4.14 -20.53
N ASN A 131 29.66 5.07 -21.22
CA ASN A 131 29.42 5.31 -22.65
C ASN A 131 29.90 4.15 -23.49
N ASP A 132 29.56 4.13 -24.77
CA ASP A 132 30.07 3.19 -25.79
C ASP A 132 31.60 3.17 -25.85
N LYS A 133 32.24 4.27 -25.43
CA LYS A 133 33.71 4.39 -25.29
C LYS A 133 34.24 3.93 -23.93
N ASN A 134 33.41 3.31 -23.08
CA ASN A 134 33.76 2.82 -21.73
C ASN A 134 34.15 3.94 -20.72
N GLU A 135 33.82 5.21 -21.01
CA GLU A 135 34.09 6.34 -20.14
C GLU A 135 32.91 6.51 -19.12
N PRO A 136 33.21 6.85 -17.86
CA PRO A 136 32.16 7.07 -16.85
C PRO A 136 31.41 8.33 -17.16
N VAL A 137 30.10 8.22 -17.38
CA VAL A 137 29.20 9.36 -17.59
C VAL A 137 28.12 9.34 -16.53
N LYS A 138 27.84 10.50 -16.00
CA LYS A 138 26.71 10.71 -15.08
C LYS A 138 25.42 10.80 -15.87
N VAL A 139 24.50 9.88 -15.62
CA VAL A 139 23.17 9.86 -16.24
C VAL A 139 22.10 10.05 -15.17
N ASN A 140 21.16 10.94 -15.45
CA ASN A 140 20.00 11.14 -14.61
C ASN A 140 19.01 9.98 -14.80
N THR A 141 18.83 9.19 -13.75
CA THR A 141 17.93 8.04 -13.76
C THR A 141 16.65 8.39 -12.99
N PRO A 142 15.49 8.35 -13.65
CA PRO A 142 14.22 8.55 -12.96
C PRO A 142 13.87 7.31 -12.13
N SER A 143 13.28 7.52 -10.97
CA SER A 143 12.73 6.47 -10.11
C SER A 143 11.50 7.01 -9.37
N ILE A 144 10.66 6.12 -8.88
CA ILE A 144 9.53 6.45 -8.05
C ILE A 144 9.85 5.96 -6.64
N ASP A 145 10.01 6.89 -5.69
CA ASP A 145 10.09 6.55 -4.27
C ASP A 145 8.68 6.31 -3.74
N ALA A 146 8.49 5.21 -3.01
CA ALA A 146 7.19 4.82 -2.51
C ALA A 146 7.27 4.05 -1.19
N ARG A 147 6.12 3.94 -0.50
CA ARG A 147 5.97 3.07 0.68
C ARG A 147 5.23 1.81 0.30
N LEU A 148 5.83 0.66 0.51
CA LEU A 148 5.17 -0.63 0.34
C LEU A 148 4.23 -0.88 1.51
N LEU A 149 2.94 -0.94 1.22
CA LEU A 149 1.88 -1.16 2.20
C LEU A 149 1.62 -2.66 2.39
N LYS A 150 1.52 -3.41 1.28
CA LYS A 150 1.29 -4.84 1.33
C LYS A 150 1.75 -5.57 0.07
N PHE A 151 2.04 -6.86 0.23
CA PHE A 151 2.18 -7.80 -0.86
C PHE A 151 0.85 -8.51 -1.09
N LYS A 152 0.39 -8.56 -2.32
CA LYS A 152 -0.78 -9.35 -2.75
C LYS A 152 -0.42 -10.80 -2.95
N PHE A 153 0.73 -11.03 -3.59
CA PHE A 153 1.33 -12.35 -3.74
C PHE A 153 2.85 -12.22 -3.91
N ILE A 154 3.55 -13.29 -3.63
CA ILE A 154 5.00 -13.44 -3.85
C ILE A 154 5.23 -14.78 -4.52
N LYS A 155 5.93 -14.77 -5.65
CA LYS A 155 6.39 -15.97 -6.35
C LYS A 155 7.92 -15.97 -6.38
N VAL A 156 8.53 -17.07 -5.98
CA VAL A 156 9.98 -17.27 -6.02
C VAL A 156 10.27 -18.35 -7.05
N ASN A 157 11.13 -18.06 -8.03
CA ASN A 157 11.45 -18.96 -9.13
C ASN A 157 10.21 -19.55 -9.82
N ARG A 158 9.19 -18.72 -10.07
CA ARG A 158 7.88 -19.06 -10.65
C ARG A 158 6.94 -19.88 -9.75
N GLN A 159 7.38 -20.31 -8.57
CA GLN A 159 6.55 -21.00 -7.59
C GLN A 159 5.86 -20.00 -6.66
N VAL A 160 4.59 -20.22 -6.36
CA VAL A 160 3.84 -19.37 -5.43
C VAL A 160 4.32 -19.64 -4.01
N TRP A 161 4.96 -18.66 -3.39
CA TRP A 161 5.40 -18.72 -2.00
C TRP A 161 4.38 -18.13 -1.04
N TYR A 162 3.73 -17.02 -1.44
CA TYR A 162 2.69 -16.36 -0.66
C TYR A 162 1.58 -15.82 -1.56
N THR A 163 0.34 -15.94 -1.10
CA THR A 163 -0.82 -15.29 -1.70
C THR A 163 -1.70 -14.73 -0.59
N GLU A 164 -2.10 -13.47 -0.71
CA GLU A 164 -3.09 -12.89 0.18
C GLU A 164 -4.44 -13.59 -0.05
N LYS A 165 -5.01 -14.19 1.00
CA LYS A 165 -6.38 -14.72 0.93
C LYS A 165 -7.32 -13.52 0.89
N ASN A 166 -8.01 -13.34 -0.21
CA ASN A 166 -9.10 -12.38 -0.29
C ASN A 166 -10.30 -12.97 0.46
N ASP A 167 -10.58 -12.49 1.65
CA ASP A 167 -11.80 -12.82 2.40
C ASP A 167 -13.06 -12.18 1.78
N THR A 168 -12.94 -11.60 0.57
CA THR A 168 -14.05 -10.93 -0.12
C THR A 168 -14.21 -11.50 -1.53
N GLN A 169 -14.57 -12.77 -1.65
CA GLN A 169 -15.38 -13.26 -2.78
C GLN A 169 -16.77 -13.57 -2.23
N ALA A 170 -17.66 -12.58 -2.30
CA ALA A 170 -19.07 -12.87 -2.35
C ALA A 170 -19.29 -13.83 -3.54
N PRO A 171 -20.09 -14.91 -3.36
CA PRO A 171 -20.34 -15.84 -4.44
C PRO A 171 -21.05 -15.09 -5.56
N VAL A 172 -20.43 -15.08 -6.74
CA VAL A 172 -21.12 -14.71 -7.99
C VAL A 172 -22.20 -15.76 -8.15
N SER A 173 -23.45 -15.40 -7.90
CA SER A 173 -24.59 -16.22 -8.26
C SER A 173 -24.64 -16.32 -9.79
N GLU A 174 -24.20 -17.44 -10.32
CA GLU A 174 -24.60 -17.91 -11.64
C GLU A 174 -26.12 -18.08 -11.65
N ASN A 175 -26.84 -17.07 -12.06
CA ASN A 175 -28.19 -17.25 -12.56
C ASN A 175 -28.10 -17.45 -14.06
N ALA A 176 -28.10 -18.73 -14.41
CA ALA A 176 -28.30 -19.21 -15.73
C ALA A 176 -29.59 -18.66 -16.37
N ALA A 177 -29.45 -18.28 -17.58
CA ALA A 177 -30.56 -18.01 -18.50
C ALA A 177 -31.46 -19.25 -18.65
N ALA A 178 -32.75 -18.99 -18.62
CA ALA A 178 -33.75 -19.80 -19.30
C ALA A 178 -34.21 -19.01 -20.52
#